data_af47f76561d0d71467cba80a127fb629
#
_entry.id   af47f76561d0d71467cba80a127fb629
#
_cell.length_a   1.000
_cell.length_b   1.000
_cell.length_c   1.000
_cell.angle_alpha   90.00
_cell.angle_beta   90.00
_cell.angle_gamma   90.00
#
_symmetry.space_group_name_H-M   'P 1'
#
loop_
_entity.id
_entity.type
_entity.pdbx_description
1 polymer ?
#
loop_
_entity_poly.entity_id
_entity_poly.type
_entity_poly.pdbx_seq_one_letter_code
_entity_poly.pdbx_strand_id
1 'polypeptide(L)'
;MSNKMVVLALALCLLLLSGCQAQQEDTMEGKIQEVVETVFTIQEGEQMELLQACYSQEALTNPEREQAYYDYLWERLPAEDFTPECYEELPRGILGSMGFPGFCAASGATIQPQEVQVSLTAEESRVYGYTAQLEVSLEGATTVEVEGRVQLDEEGKIAFFKADQLEDLLNAVNP
;
A
#
# COMPACT_ATOMS: atom_id res chain seq x y z
N MET A 1 7.46 -15.28 48.66
CA MET A 1 7.90 -14.36 47.58
C MET A 1 6.69 -13.47 47.22
N SER A 2 6.87 -12.20 47.35
CA SER A 2 5.74 -11.23 47.40
C SER A 2 5.11 -11.01 46.01
N ASN A 3 3.76 -11.07 45.93
CA ASN A 3 2.95 -10.78 44.73
C ASN A 3 3.32 -9.44 44.04
N LYS A 4 3.98 -8.54 44.76
CA LYS A 4 4.47 -7.25 44.22
C LYS A 4 5.63 -7.41 43.23
N MET A 5 6.47 -8.44 43.37
CA MET A 5 7.58 -8.70 42.42
C MET A 5 7.09 -9.30 41.10
N VAL A 6 6.04 -10.12 41.14
CA VAL A 6 5.45 -10.72 39.91
C VAL A 6 4.74 -9.66 39.09
N VAL A 7 4.03 -8.71 39.73
CA VAL A 7 3.34 -7.60 39.05
C VAL A 7 4.35 -6.62 38.42
N LEU A 8 5.48 -6.38 39.09
CA LEU A 8 6.54 -5.52 38.53
C LEU A 8 7.23 -6.15 37.31
N ALA A 9 7.45 -7.47 37.35
CA ALA A 9 8.05 -8.19 36.21
C ALA A 9 7.09 -8.25 34.99
N LEU A 10 5.78 -8.40 35.21
CA LEU A 10 4.78 -8.37 34.11
C LEU A 10 4.66 -6.96 33.51
N ALA A 11 4.70 -5.89 34.32
CA ALA A 11 4.67 -4.52 33.83
C ALA A 11 5.94 -4.17 33.02
N LEU A 12 7.11 -4.70 33.39
CA LEU A 12 8.35 -4.50 32.64
C LEU A 12 8.38 -5.25 31.31
N CYS A 13 7.79 -6.45 31.22
CA CYS A 13 7.64 -7.19 29.97
C CYS A 13 6.67 -6.51 28.98
N LEU A 14 5.60 -5.89 29.46
CA LEU A 14 4.67 -5.13 28.61
C LEU A 14 5.28 -3.84 28.06
N LEU A 15 6.22 -3.21 28.78
CA LEU A 15 6.95 -2.03 28.29
C LEU A 15 8.00 -2.37 27.23
N LEU A 16 8.53 -3.60 27.23
CA LEU A 16 9.51 -4.05 26.24
C LEU A 16 8.85 -4.45 24.90
N LEU A 17 7.57 -4.84 24.91
CA LEU A 17 6.82 -5.17 23.69
C LEU A 17 6.31 -3.91 22.95
N SER A 18 6.17 -2.78 23.64
CA SER A 18 5.76 -1.50 23.03
C SER A 18 6.93 -0.75 22.38
N GLY A 19 8.18 -1.18 22.59
CA GLY A 19 9.39 -0.49 22.11
C GLY A 19 9.83 -0.89 20.70
N CYS A 20 9.27 -1.94 20.11
CA CYS A 20 9.73 -2.42 18.80
C CYS A 20 8.95 -1.85 17.60
N GLN A 21 7.81 -1.20 17.79
CA GLN A 21 7.05 -0.59 16.70
C GLN A 21 7.46 0.84 16.35
N ALA A 22 8.17 1.55 17.21
CA ALA A 22 8.48 2.98 17.04
C ALA A 22 9.79 3.27 16.27
N GLN A 23 10.54 2.26 15.81
CA GLN A 23 11.83 2.45 15.12
C GLN A 23 11.82 2.07 13.64
N GLN A 24 10.71 1.61 13.09
CA GLN A 24 10.62 1.18 11.69
C GLN A 24 10.27 2.32 10.73
N GLU A 25 9.71 3.42 11.24
CA GLU A 25 9.24 4.55 10.44
C GLU A 25 10.36 5.46 9.88
N ASP A 26 11.57 5.43 10.44
CA ASP A 26 12.70 6.30 10.03
C ASP A 26 13.71 5.62 9.07
N THR A 27 13.45 4.38 8.63
CA THR A 27 14.31 3.67 7.68
C THR A 27 13.77 3.76 6.25
N MET A 28 14.64 3.59 5.25
CA MET A 28 14.19 3.53 3.85
C MET A 28 13.25 2.36 3.59
N GLU A 29 13.48 1.22 4.26
CA GLU A 29 12.57 0.08 4.24
C GLU A 29 11.20 0.42 4.81
N GLY A 30 11.14 1.15 5.95
CA GLY A 30 9.89 1.60 6.56
C GLY A 30 9.09 2.54 5.66
N LYS A 31 9.77 3.50 5.02
CA LYS A 31 9.16 4.39 4.04
C LYS A 31 8.58 3.63 2.83
N ILE A 32 9.35 2.70 2.27
CA ILE A 32 8.88 1.88 1.15
C ILE A 32 7.71 1.00 1.59
N GLN A 33 7.75 0.43 2.79
CA GLN A 33 6.66 -0.36 3.35
C GLN A 33 5.37 0.45 3.42
N GLU A 34 5.41 1.67 3.95
CA GLU A 34 4.25 2.57 4.05
C GLU A 34 3.65 2.88 2.66
N VAL A 35 4.51 3.16 1.68
CA VAL A 35 4.06 3.38 0.29
C VAL A 35 3.39 2.13 -0.29
N VAL A 36 3.98 0.93 -0.10
CA VAL A 36 3.40 -0.33 -0.58
C VAL A 36 2.05 -0.60 0.09
N GLU A 37 1.96 -0.42 1.41
CA GLU A 37 0.71 -0.54 2.16
C GLU A 37 -0.36 0.42 1.63
N THR A 38 -0.01 1.68 1.40
CA THR A 38 -0.93 2.69 0.86
C THR A 38 -1.40 2.36 -0.55
N VAL A 39 -0.47 1.96 -1.43
CA VAL A 39 -0.79 1.59 -2.83
C VAL A 39 -1.77 0.42 -2.89
N PHE A 40 -1.62 -0.58 -2.03
CA PHE A 40 -2.48 -1.78 -2.05
C PHE A 40 -3.69 -1.70 -1.10
N THR A 41 -3.92 -0.59 -0.42
CA THR A 41 -5.10 -0.44 0.44
C THR A 41 -6.31 0.04 -0.36
N ILE A 42 -7.40 -0.74 -0.33
CA ILE A 42 -8.74 -0.36 -0.82
C ILE A 42 -9.74 -0.62 0.30
N GLN A 43 -10.30 0.45 0.87
CA GLN A 43 -11.20 0.40 2.02
C GLN A 43 -12.65 0.71 1.63
N GLU A 44 -13.59 0.19 2.42
CA GLU A 44 -14.99 0.61 2.35
C GLU A 44 -15.15 2.10 2.73
N GLY A 45 -16.30 2.68 2.39
CA GLY A 45 -16.65 4.06 2.69
C GLY A 45 -16.09 5.04 1.66
N GLU A 46 -15.54 6.17 2.10
CA GLU A 46 -15.15 7.30 1.25
C GLU A 46 -14.23 6.88 0.09
N GLN A 47 -13.21 6.05 0.35
CA GLN A 47 -12.29 5.60 -0.70
C GLN A 47 -13.02 4.81 -1.79
N MET A 48 -13.87 3.85 -1.40
CA MET A 48 -14.64 3.04 -2.37
C MET A 48 -15.65 3.90 -3.13
N GLU A 49 -16.32 4.85 -2.48
CA GLU A 49 -17.26 5.78 -3.13
C GLU A 49 -16.55 6.64 -4.19
N LEU A 50 -15.38 7.21 -3.86
CA LEU A 50 -14.57 7.98 -4.78
C LEU A 50 -14.05 7.13 -5.94
N LEU A 51 -13.61 5.91 -5.64
CA LEU A 51 -13.12 4.95 -6.61
C LEU A 51 -14.22 4.55 -7.60
N GLN A 52 -15.41 4.20 -7.12
CA GLN A 52 -16.55 3.87 -7.96
C GLN A 52 -17.01 5.07 -8.81
N ALA A 53 -16.98 6.28 -8.24
CA ALA A 53 -17.28 7.51 -8.99
C ALA A 53 -16.25 7.76 -10.10
N CYS A 54 -14.95 7.54 -9.81
CA CYS A 54 -13.85 7.68 -10.77
C CYS A 54 -14.00 6.74 -11.98
N TYR A 55 -14.40 5.49 -11.75
CA TYR A 55 -14.54 4.47 -12.81
C TYR A 55 -15.96 4.31 -13.36
N SER A 56 -16.88 5.21 -13.00
CA SER A 56 -18.24 5.22 -13.56
C SER A 56 -18.27 5.71 -15.01
N GLN A 57 -19.33 5.35 -15.76
CA GLN A 57 -19.54 5.93 -17.10
C GLN A 57 -19.67 7.46 -17.09
N GLU A 58 -20.15 8.02 -15.99
CA GLU A 58 -20.27 9.47 -15.84
C GLU A 58 -18.90 10.17 -15.69
N ALA A 59 -17.88 9.48 -15.20
CA ALA A 59 -16.52 10.01 -15.11
C ALA A 59 -15.93 10.32 -16.49
N LEU A 60 -16.32 9.60 -17.54
CA LEU A 60 -15.90 9.87 -18.93
C LEU A 60 -16.27 11.29 -19.40
N THR A 61 -17.28 11.89 -18.79
CA THR A 61 -17.78 13.24 -19.12
C THR A 61 -17.56 14.26 -18.00
N ASN A 62 -17.10 13.82 -16.85
CA ASN A 62 -16.85 14.65 -15.67
C ASN A 62 -15.48 14.35 -15.04
N PRO A 63 -14.42 15.04 -15.49
CA PRO A 63 -13.06 14.82 -15.01
C PRO A 63 -12.86 15.17 -13.51
N GLU A 64 -13.77 15.95 -12.90
CA GLU A 64 -13.70 16.27 -11.46
C GLU A 64 -13.84 15.03 -10.58
N ARG A 65 -14.53 13.97 -11.05
CA ARG A 65 -14.67 12.71 -10.32
C ARG A 65 -13.35 11.93 -10.27
N GLU A 66 -12.64 11.90 -11.38
CA GLU A 66 -11.31 11.30 -11.45
C GLU A 66 -10.33 12.07 -10.56
N GLN A 67 -10.38 13.40 -10.64
CA GLN A 67 -9.54 14.26 -9.83
C GLN A 67 -9.78 14.06 -8.32
N ALA A 68 -11.04 13.96 -7.87
CA ALA A 68 -11.36 13.75 -6.46
C ALA A 68 -10.76 12.46 -5.90
N TYR A 69 -10.75 11.36 -6.68
CA TYR A 69 -10.10 10.11 -6.26
C TYR A 69 -8.58 10.26 -6.18
N TYR A 70 -7.96 10.91 -7.17
CA TYR A 70 -6.52 11.12 -7.14
C TYR A 70 -6.11 12.10 -6.03
N ASP A 71 -6.88 13.16 -5.75
CA ASP A 71 -6.61 14.05 -4.62
C ASP A 71 -6.60 13.26 -3.29
N TYR A 72 -7.56 12.34 -3.10
CA TYR A 72 -7.60 11.44 -1.95
C TYR A 72 -6.34 10.55 -1.84
N LEU A 73 -5.84 10.02 -2.97
CA LEU A 73 -4.62 9.21 -2.99
C LEU A 73 -3.38 10.05 -2.70
N TRP A 74 -3.30 11.25 -3.28
CA TRP A 74 -2.13 12.12 -3.15
C TRP A 74 -1.96 12.71 -1.75
N GLU A 75 -3.02 12.80 -0.96
CA GLU A 75 -2.90 13.10 0.47
C GLU A 75 -2.19 12.00 1.26
N ARG A 76 -2.15 10.77 0.74
CA ARG A 76 -1.57 9.57 1.37
C ARG A 76 -0.27 9.11 0.73
N LEU A 77 -0.01 9.56 -0.49
CA LEU A 77 1.22 9.33 -1.25
C LEU A 77 1.86 10.68 -1.58
N PRO A 78 2.59 11.31 -0.63
CA PRO A 78 3.11 12.65 -0.81
C PRO A 78 4.13 12.73 -1.94
N ALA A 79 4.01 13.74 -2.79
CA ALA A 79 4.85 13.92 -3.99
C ALA A 79 6.35 14.03 -3.67
N GLU A 80 6.69 14.51 -2.45
CA GLU A 80 8.08 14.60 -1.99
C GLU A 80 8.79 13.26 -1.84
N ASP A 81 8.03 12.16 -1.73
CA ASP A 81 8.57 10.82 -1.61
C ASP A 81 8.94 10.19 -2.96
N PHE A 82 8.55 10.82 -4.05
CA PHE A 82 8.75 10.31 -5.40
C PHE A 82 9.57 11.27 -6.26
N THR A 83 10.20 10.75 -7.31
CA THR A 83 10.60 11.61 -8.43
C THR A 83 9.37 12.05 -9.21
N PRO A 84 9.39 13.23 -9.87
CA PRO A 84 8.25 13.69 -10.65
C PRO A 84 7.79 12.68 -11.70
N GLU A 85 8.72 12.02 -12.37
CA GLU A 85 8.45 11.03 -13.41
C GLU A 85 7.73 9.79 -12.85
N CYS A 86 8.20 9.26 -11.72
CA CYS A 86 7.58 8.11 -11.07
C CYS A 86 6.18 8.45 -10.57
N TYR A 87 6.01 9.63 -9.95
CA TYR A 87 4.73 10.09 -9.43
C TYR A 87 3.66 10.22 -10.53
N GLU A 88 4.03 10.77 -11.70
CA GLU A 88 3.14 10.89 -12.86
C GLU A 88 2.79 9.54 -13.52
N GLU A 89 3.64 8.52 -13.37
CA GLU A 89 3.38 7.19 -13.94
C GLU A 89 2.45 6.32 -13.08
N LEU A 90 2.32 6.55 -11.77
CA LEU A 90 1.47 5.75 -10.88
C LEU A 90 0.00 5.68 -11.38
N PRO A 91 -0.66 6.79 -11.76
CA PRO A 91 -2.03 6.74 -12.28
C PRO A 91 -2.16 6.05 -13.64
N ARG A 92 -1.10 6.03 -14.43
CA ARG A 92 -1.08 5.34 -15.73
C ARG A 92 -0.77 3.85 -15.60
N GLY A 93 -0.12 3.47 -14.51
CA GLY A 93 0.31 2.12 -14.22
C GLY A 93 -0.61 1.43 -13.20
N ILE A 94 -0.05 1.11 -12.03
CA ILE A 94 -0.67 0.26 -11.02
C ILE A 94 -1.97 0.84 -10.43
N LEU A 95 -2.08 2.17 -10.35
CA LEU A 95 -3.26 2.88 -9.84
C LEU A 95 -4.24 3.29 -10.94
N GLY A 96 -3.96 2.94 -12.19
CA GLY A 96 -4.80 3.30 -13.33
C GLY A 96 -6.05 2.45 -13.48
N SER A 97 -6.92 2.87 -14.42
CA SER A 97 -8.22 2.21 -14.68
C SER A 97 -8.11 0.75 -15.14
N MET A 98 -6.99 0.37 -15.70
CA MET A 98 -6.70 -1.02 -16.09
C MET A 98 -5.97 -1.81 -14.99
N GLY A 99 -5.67 -1.16 -13.85
CA GLY A 99 -5.10 -1.78 -12.67
C GLY A 99 -6.16 -2.38 -11.74
N PHE A 100 -5.72 -2.99 -10.65
CA PHE A 100 -6.60 -3.60 -9.66
C PHE A 100 -7.65 -2.63 -9.05
N PRO A 101 -7.41 -1.31 -8.90
CA PRO A 101 -8.41 -0.40 -8.36
C PRO A 101 -9.69 -0.34 -9.22
N GLY A 102 -9.55 -0.37 -10.55
CA GLY A 102 -10.71 -0.39 -11.45
C GLY A 102 -11.56 -1.64 -11.29
N PHE A 103 -10.94 -2.80 -11.06
CA PHE A 103 -11.66 -4.05 -10.77
C PHE A 103 -12.32 -4.01 -9.39
N CYS A 104 -11.66 -3.44 -8.36
CA CYS A 104 -12.28 -3.22 -7.05
C CYS A 104 -13.50 -2.29 -7.13
N ALA A 105 -13.43 -1.22 -7.93
CA ALA A 105 -14.57 -0.34 -8.17
C ALA A 105 -15.78 -1.09 -8.75
N ALA A 106 -15.52 -2.00 -9.70
CA ALA A 106 -16.56 -2.76 -10.39
C ALA A 106 -17.18 -3.87 -9.51
N SER A 107 -16.36 -4.56 -8.72
CA SER A 107 -16.77 -5.70 -7.89
C SER A 107 -17.21 -5.30 -6.48
N GLY A 108 -16.73 -4.16 -5.95
CA GLY A 108 -16.86 -3.79 -4.55
C GLY A 108 -15.85 -4.49 -3.63
N ALA A 109 -14.82 -5.14 -4.21
CA ALA A 109 -13.78 -5.80 -3.42
C ALA A 109 -12.95 -4.80 -2.64
N THR A 110 -12.61 -5.13 -1.38
CA THR A 110 -11.66 -4.38 -0.56
C THR A 110 -10.35 -5.14 -0.44
N ILE A 111 -9.26 -4.41 -0.22
CA ILE A 111 -7.92 -4.97 -0.07
C ILE A 111 -7.29 -4.36 1.17
N GLN A 112 -6.76 -5.24 2.04
CA GLN A 112 -6.06 -4.86 3.25
C GLN A 112 -4.69 -5.56 3.31
N PRO A 113 -3.57 -4.84 3.25
CA PRO A 113 -2.26 -5.40 3.54
C PRO A 113 -2.22 -5.97 4.96
N GLN A 114 -1.80 -7.22 5.11
CA GLN A 114 -1.64 -7.89 6.40
C GLN A 114 -0.19 -7.91 6.86
N GLU A 115 0.71 -8.07 5.91
CA GLU A 115 2.16 -8.08 6.12
C GLU A 115 2.84 -7.54 4.87
N VAL A 116 3.78 -6.63 5.04
CA VAL A 116 4.66 -6.14 3.97
C VAL A 116 6.10 -6.30 4.44
N GLN A 117 6.88 -7.04 3.66
CA GLN A 117 8.31 -7.21 3.88
C GLN A 117 9.08 -6.47 2.80
N VAL A 118 10.07 -5.68 3.19
CA VAL A 118 10.94 -4.92 2.29
C VAL A 118 12.39 -5.32 2.55
N SER A 119 13.17 -5.50 1.52
CA SER A 119 14.59 -5.82 1.63
C SER A 119 15.41 -5.21 0.49
N LEU A 120 16.61 -4.73 0.81
CA LEU A 120 17.56 -4.24 -0.17
C LEU A 120 18.08 -5.40 -1.03
N THR A 121 17.83 -5.37 -2.34
CA THR A 121 18.24 -6.44 -3.27
C THR A 121 19.49 -6.08 -4.06
N ALA A 122 19.74 -4.77 -4.29
CA ALA A 122 20.92 -4.29 -5.00
C ALA A 122 21.37 -2.95 -4.43
N GLU A 123 22.44 -2.96 -3.63
CA GLU A 123 22.93 -1.79 -2.89
C GLU A 123 23.42 -0.67 -3.83
N GLU A 124 24.21 -1.01 -4.84
CA GLU A 124 24.79 -0.03 -5.78
C GLU A 124 23.72 0.76 -6.55
N SER A 125 22.58 0.12 -6.88
CA SER A 125 21.47 0.72 -7.62
C SER A 125 20.28 1.08 -6.71
N ARG A 126 20.39 0.90 -5.40
CA ARG A 126 19.34 1.17 -4.41
C ARG A 126 17.98 0.55 -4.77
N VAL A 127 18.01 -0.70 -5.21
CA VAL A 127 16.83 -1.47 -5.55
C VAL A 127 16.41 -2.29 -4.35
N TYR A 128 15.15 -2.13 -3.96
CA TYR A 128 14.48 -2.87 -2.90
C TYR A 128 13.45 -3.81 -3.53
N GLY A 129 13.41 -5.04 -3.04
CA GLY A 129 12.31 -5.95 -3.28
C GLY A 129 11.28 -5.83 -2.19
N TYR A 130 10.01 -6.01 -2.50
CA TYR A 130 8.97 -6.17 -1.49
C TYR A 130 8.10 -7.39 -1.78
N THR A 131 7.54 -7.95 -0.69
CA THR A 131 6.49 -8.97 -0.72
C THR A 131 5.36 -8.47 0.17
N ALA A 132 4.14 -8.42 -0.35
CA ALA A 132 2.95 -7.99 0.36
C ALA A 132 1.93 -9.14 0.44
N GLN A 133 1.51 -9.52 1.65
CA GLN A 133 0.39 -10.40 1.89
C GLN A 133 -0.88 -9.54 1.99
N LEU A 134 -1.77 -9.69 1.03
CA LEU A 134 -2.98 -8.90 0.88
C LEU A 134 -4.21 -9.74 1.20
N GLU A 135 -5.04 -9.31 2.14
CA GLU A 135 -6.37 -9.86 2.32
C GLU A 135 -7.33 -9.15 1.36
N VAL A 136 -7.92 -9.92 0.46
CA VAL A 136 -8.98 -9.46 -0.47
C VAL A 136 -10.31 -9.93 0.08
N SER A 137 -11.24 -9.01 0.32
CA SER A 137 -12.60 -9.30 0.78
C SER A 137 -13.61 -8.92 -0.29
N LEU A 138 -14.38 -9.91 -0.77
CA LEU A 138 -15.48 -9.75 -1.74
C LEU A 138 -16.68 -10.58 -1.29
N GLU A 139 -16.80 -11.86 -1.64
CA GLU A 139 -17.80 -12.80 -1.12
C GLU A 139 -17.28 -13.62 0.08
N GLY A 140 -16.05 -13.37 0.49
CA GLY A 140 -15.29 -13.99 1.56
C GLY A 140 -13.90 -13.37 1.61
N ALA A 141 -13.05 -13.83 2.52
CA ALA A 141 -11.67 -13.36 2.60
C ALA A 141 -10.73 -14.34 1.90
N THR A 142 -9.86 -13.85 1.02
CA THR A 142 -8.80 -14.61 0.34
C THR A 142 -7.49 -13.87 0.54
N THR A 143 -6.41 -14.58 0.88
CA THR A 143 -5.07 -14.00 0.96
C THR A 143 -4.35 -14.20 -0.38
N VAL A 144 -3.77 -13.11 -0.89
CA VAL A 144 -2.97 -13.07 -2.11
C VAL A 144 -1.61 -12.50 -1.79
N GLU A 145 -0.56 -13.09 -2.35
CA GLU A 145 0.80 -12.56 -2.28
C GLU A 145 1.13 -11.75 -3.53
N VAL A 146 1.67 -10.56 -3.36
CA VAL A 146 2.18 -9.71 -4.44
C VAL A 146 3.63 -9.39 -4.16
N GLU A 147 4.46 -9.60 -5.16
CA GLU A 147 5.87 -9.20 -5.14
C GLU A 147 6.11 -8.00 -6.05
N GLY A 148 7.16 -7.23 -5.74
CA GLY A 148 7.53 -6.12 -6.59
C GLY A 148 8.87 -5.50 -6.23
N ARG A 149 9.15 -4.37 -6.87
CA ARG A 149 10.43 -3.67 -6.74
C ARG A 149 10.23 -2.16 -6.68
N VAL A 150 11.06 -1.55 -5.85
CA VAL A 150 11.17 -0.09 -5.71
C VAL A 150 12.63 0.27 -5.92
N GLN A 151 12.90 1.29 -6.72
CA GLN A 151 14.24 1.87 -6.86
C GLN A 151 14.22 3.31 -6.36
N LEU A 152 15.22 3.65 -5.56
CA LEU A 152 15.42 5.01 -5.07
C LEU A 152 16.49 5.74 -5.90
N ASP A 153 16.31 7.05 -6.05
CA ASP A 153 17.33 7.94 -6.60
C ASP A 153 18.42 8.28 -5.56
N GLU A 154 19.33 9.19 -5.90
CA GLU A 154 20.42 9.62 -5.03
C GLU A 154 19.92 10.43 -3.81
N GLU A 155 18.75 11.04 -3.91
CA GLU A 155 18.11 11.83 -2.84
C GLU A 155 17.23 10.96 -1.91
N GLY A 156 17.06 9.65 -2.22
CA GLY A 156 16.20 8.73 -1.48
C GLY A 156 14.73 8.83 -1.84
N LYS A 157 14.41 9.40 -3.01
CA LYS A 157 13.08 9.42 -3.57
C LYS A 157 12.80 8.17 -4.40
N ILE A 158 11.56 7.74 -4.43
CA ILE A 158 11.11 6.61 -5.26
C ILE A 158 11.14 7.06 -6.73
N ALA A 159 12.10 6.51 -7.48
CA ALA A 159 12.28 6.77 -8.91
C ALA A 159 11.61 5.70 -9.78
N PHE A 160 11.29 4.55 -9.19
CA PHE A 160 10.61 3.46 -9.88
C PHE A 160 9.82 2.63 -8.88
N PHE A 161 8.57 2.34 -9.23
CA PHE A 161 7.68 1.46 -8.46
C PHE A 161 7.02 0.46 -9.41
N LYS A 162 7.13 -0.82 -9.12
CA LYS A 162 6.52 -1.88 -9.92
C LYS A 162 6.04 -3.02 -9.03
N ALA A 163 4.82 -3.48 -9.27
CA ALA A 163 4.34 -4.77 -8.82
C ALA A 163 4.51 -5.81 -9.94
N ASP A 164 5.03 -6.95 -9.56
CA ASP A 164 5.12 -8.13 -10.42
C ASP A 164 4.00 -9.11 -10.00
N GLN A 165 3.57 -10.00 -10.89
CA GLN A 165 2.61 -11.09 -10.59
C GLN A 165 1.24 -10.63 -10.04
N LEU A 166 0.67 -9.56 -10.62
CA LEU A 166 -0.67 -9.06 -10.25
C LEU A 166 -1.83 -9.98 -10.68
N GLU A 167 -1.57 -11.06 -11.42
CA GLU A 167 -2.63 -11.92 -11.97
C GLU A 167 -3.51 -12.53 -10.87
N ASP A 168 -2.90 -13.03 -9.79
CA ASP A 168 -3.65 -13.63 -8.67
C ASP A 168 -4.50 -12.57 -7.94
N LEU A 169 -3.98 -11.35 -7.78
CA LEU A 169 -4.74 -10.24 -7.22
C LEU A 169 -5.91 -9.86 -8.12
N LEU A 170 -5.70 -9.74 -9.44
CA LEU A 170 -6.76 -9.41 -10.39
C LEU A 170 -7.84 -10.48 -10.42
N ASN A 171 -7.47 -11.76 -10.33
CA ASN A 171 -8.43 -12.86 -10.24
C ASN A 171 -9.23 -12.83 -8.93
N ALA A 172 -8.60 -12.44 -7.81
CA ALA A 172 -9.28 -12.36 -6.51
C ALA A 172 -10.29 -11.20 -6.44
N VAL A 173 -10.02 -10.07 -7.10
CA VAL A 173 -10.93 -8.91 -7.12
C VAL A 173 -11.98 -8.97 -8.23
N ASN A 174 -11.84 -9.87 -9.20
CA ASN A 174 -12.76 -10.05 -10.33
C ASN A 174 -12.91 -11.56 -10.66
N PRO A 175 -13.57 -12.32 -9.77
CA PRO A 175 -13.76 -13.77 -9.90
C PRO A 175 -14.67 -14.18 -11.06
#